data_f347df02514d463b40ec25abf3e17bf9
#
_entry.id   f347df02514d463b40ec25abf3e17bf9
#
_cell.length_a   1.000
_cell.length_b   1.000
_cell.length_c   1.000
_cell.angle_alpha   90.00
_cell.angle_beta   90.00
_cell.angle_gamma   90.00
#
_symmetry.space_group_name_H-M   'P 1'
#
loop_
_entity.id
_entity.type
_entity.pdbx_description
1 polymer ?
#
loop_
_entity_poly.entity_id
_entity_poly.type
_entity_poly.pdbx_seq_one_letter_code
_entity_poly.pdbx_strand_id
1 'polypeptide(L)'
;MAGFGDRIRAFFSKKSNPGLVELEPFVAERKGVEGYIEPRTPTSPTTLLLVDRDGDHLRAPVREPADAVSFCETHAIPVYDAQVIGYPKRMKDFEKRRRRGAMDSLDEDIAELEKRLAEE
;
A
#
# COMPACT_ATOMS: atom_id res chain seq x y z
N MET A 1 29.47 -8.86 13.42
CA MET A 1 29.94 -7.78 12.53
C MET A 1 29.14 -7.82 11.22
N ALA A 2 28.45 -6.74 10.89
CA ALA A 2 27.76 -6.64 9.61
C ALA A 2 28.78 -6.68 8.50
N GLY A 3 29.03 -7.84 7.92
CA GLY A 3 30.03 -8.05 6.92
C GLY A 3 29.51 -7.77 5.51
N PHE A 4 30.42 -7.85 4.58
CA PHE A 4 30.14 -7.72 3.17
C PHE A 4 29.01 -8.65 2.70
N GLY A 5 28.91 -9.87 3.28
CA GLY A 5 27.86 -10.82 2.98
C GLY A 5 26.46 -10.34 3.32
N ASP A 6 26.31 -9.58 4.41
CA ASP A 6 24.99 -9.04 4.79
C ASP A 6 24.53 -7.96 3.83
N ARG A 7 25.45 -7.13 3.33
CA ARG A 7 25.14 -6.11 2.32
C ARG A 7 24.74 -6.73 0.99
N ILE A 8 25.41 -7.80 0.59
CA ILE A 8 25.08 -8.53 -0.63
C ILE A 8 23.72 -9.18 -0.48
N ARG A 9 23.43 -9.80 0.67
CA ARG A 9 22.14 -10.43 0.94
C ARG A 9 21.00 -9.42 0.87
N ALA A 10 21.16 -8.24 1.48
CA ALA A 10 20.18 -7.18 1.41
C ALA A 10 19.96 -6.70 -0.02
N PHE A 11 21.02 -6.55 -0.79
CA PHE A 11 20.96 -6.15 -2.18
C PHE A 11 20.22 -7.17 -3.05
N PHE A 12 20.54 -8.46 -2.89
CA PHE A 12 19.86 -9.51 -3.65
C PHE A 12 18.42 -9.69 -3.23
N SER A 13 18.10 -9.53 -1.94
CA SER A 13 16.73 -9.56 -1.45
C SER A 13 15.88 -8.47 -2.10
N LYS A 14 16.39 -7.24 -2.16
CA LYS A 14 15.71 -6.14 -2.84
C LYS A 14 15.50 -6.41 -4.32
N LYS A 15 16.51 -6.94 -5.01
CA LYS A 15 16.41 -7.30 -6.43
C LYS A 15 15.37 -8.37 -6.68
N SER A 16 15.24 -9.34 -5.76
CA SER A 16 14.31 -10.45 -5.91
C SER A 16 12.88 -10.12 -5.47
N ASN A 17 12.66 -8.92 -4.91
CA ASN A 17 11.35 -8.44 -4.46
C ASN A 17 11.06 -7.05 -5.05
N PRO A 18 10.76 -6.98 -6.36
CA PRO A 18 10.48 -5.68 -6.99
C PRO A 18 9.29 -4.96 -6.37
N GLY A 19 8.34 -5.69 -5.78
CA GLY A 19 7.22 -5.09 -5.05
C GLY A 19 7.67 -4.25 -3.86
N LEU A 20 8.71 -4.67 -3.14
CA LEU A 20 9.24 -3.89 -2.02
C LEU A 20 9.88 -2.59 -2.50
N VAL A 21 10.52 -2.59 -3.65
CA VAL A 21 11.08 -1.38 -4.26
C VAL A 21 9.96 -0.39 -4.59
N GLU A 22 8.84 -0.87 -5.09
CA GLU A 22 7.68 -0.02 -5.40
C GLU A 22 7.08 0.63 -4.15
N LEU A 23 7.21 -0.01 -2.99
CA LEU A 23 6.68 0.51 -1.72
C LEU A 23 7.57 1.56 -1.05
N GLU A 24 8.84 1.64 -1.44
CA GLU A 24 9.79 2.60 -0.82
C GLU A 24 9.34 4.06 -0.90
N PRO A 25 8.87 4.58 -2.05
CA PRO A 25 8.41 5.97 -2.11
C PRO A 25 7.22 6.25 -1.19
N PHE A 26 6.32 5.31 -1.03
CA PHE A 26 5.19 5.44 -0.12
C PHE A 26 5.65 5.66 1.32
N VAL A 27 6.62 4.85 1.77
CA VAL A 27 7.20 4.98 3.10
C VAL A 27 7.92 6.32 3.27
N ALA A 28 8.67 6.75 2.27
CA ALA A 28 9.44 7.98 2.32
C ALA A 28 8.57 9.22 2.40
N GLU A 29 7.41 9.21 1.75
CA GLU A 29 6.52 10.37 1.62
C GLU A 29 5.41 10.43 2.67
N ARG A 30 5.12 9.32 3.35
CA ARG A 30 3.97 9.19 4.24
C ARG A 30 4.39 9.05 5.70
N LYS A 31 3.48 9.43 6.59
CA LYS A 31 3.69 9.33 8.05
C LYS A 31 2.70 8.35 8.67
N GLY A 32 3.12 7.77 9.80
CA GLY A 32 2.26 6.85 10.53
C GLY A 32 1.94 5.58 9.76
N VAL A 33 2.90 5.12 8.93
CA VAL A 33 2.72 3.93 8.10
C VAL A 33 2.74 2.67 8.96
N GLU A 34 1.78 1.79 8.72
CA GLU A 34 1.73 0.45 9.31
C GLU A 34 1.69 -0.58 8.19
N GLY A 35 2.33 -1.72 8.41
CA GLY A 35 2.37 -2.81 7.45
C GLY A 35 1.43 -3.95 7.83
N TYR A 36 0.76 -4.51 6.84
CA TYR A 36 -0.14 -5.67 7.01
C TYR A 36 0.26 -6.73 6.01
N ILE A 37 0.65 -7.90 6.51
CA ILE A 37 1.00 -9.03 5.67
C ILE A 37 -0.29 -9.76 5.32
N GLU A 38 -0.57 -9.85 4.03
CA GLU A 38 -1.72 -10.58 3.50
C GLU A 38 -1.22 -11.94 3.01
N PRO A 39 -1.63 -13.05 3.67
CA PRO A 39 -1.11 -14.36 3.33
C PRO A 39 -1.45 -14.80 1.92
N ARG A 40 -0.60 -15.66 1.40
CA ARG A 40 -0.81 -16.30 0.10
C ARG A 40 -2.13 -17.08 0.06
N THR A 41 -2.82 -16.96 -1.07
CA THR A 41 -4.01 -17.77 -1.39
C THR A 41 -3.75 -18.58 -2.66
N PRO A 42 -4.64 -19.52 -3.04
CA PRO A 42 -4.47 -20.22 -4.32
C PRO A 42 -4.46 -19.30 -5.55
N THR A 43 -5.03 -18.11 -5.45
CA THR A 43 -5.14 -17.16 -6.57
C THR A 43 -4.31 -15.89 -6.40
N SER A 44 -3.65 -15.72 -5.25
CA SER A 44 -2.88 -14.50 -4.95
C SER A 44 -1.57 -14.83 -4.24
N PRO A 45 -0.49 -14.13 -4.56
CA PRO A 45 0.75 -14.26 -3.80
C PRO A 45 0.63 -13.60 -2.43
N THR A 46 1.62 -13.82 -1.58
CA THR A 46 1.77 -13.04 -0.35
C THR A 46 1.99 -11.58 -0.73
N THR A 47 1.28 -10.67 -0.07
CA THR A 47 1.41 -9.24 -0.30
C THR A 47 1.72 -8.49 0.98
N LEU A 48 2.40 -7.37 0.85
CA LEU A 48 2.56 -6.40 1.93
C LEU A 48 1.70 -5.19 1.61
N LEU A 49 0.77 -4.89 2.49
CA LEU A 49 -0.08 -3.72 2.42
C LEU A 49 0.45 -2.68 3.40
N LEU A 50 0.74 -1.49 2.90
CA LEU A 50 1.12 -0.35 3.74
C LEU A 50 -0.06 0.61 3.83
N VAL A 51 -0.37 1.06 5.04
CA VAL A 51 -1.45 2.00 5.29
C VAL A 51 -0.87 3.18 6.05
N ASP A 52 -1.08 4.39 5.56
CA ASP A 52 -0.58 5.58 6.21
C ASP A 52 -1.56 6.10 7.28
N ARG A 53 -1.18 7.20 7.91
CA ARG A 53 -1.95 7.85 8.97
C ARG A 53 -3.37 8.24 8.55
N ASP A 54 -3.54 8.63 7.29
CA ASP A 54 -4.82 9.09 6.77
C ASP A 54 -5.71 7.94 6.25
N GLY A 55 -5.13 6.74 6.15
CA GLY A 55 -5.83 5.57 5.64
C GLY A 55 -5.56 5.27 4.17
N ASP A 56 -4.77 6.09 3.49
CA ASP A 56 -4.32 5.78 2.14
C ASP A 56 -3.39 4.58 2.20
N HIS A 57 -3.41 3.77 1.17
CA HIS A 57 -2.71 2.49 1.20
C HIS A 57 -2.15 2.11 -0.17
N LEU A 58 -1.16 1.25 -0.13
CA LEU A 58 -0.55 0.67 -1.32
C LEU A 58 -0.13 -0.75 -0.98
N ARG A 59 -0.42 -1.70 -1.86
CA ARG A 59 0.02 -3.09 -1.65
C ARG A 59 0.89 -3.53 -2.82
N ALA A 60 1.80 -4.42 -2.51
CA ALA A 60 2.66 -5.02 -3.52
C ALA A 60 2.96 -6.47 -3.14
N PRO A 61 3.15 -7.34 -4.13
CA PRO A 61 3.52 -8.73 -3.88
C PRO A 61 4.93 -8.83 -3.32
N VAL A 62 5.14 -9.77 -2.42
CA VAL A 62 6.45 -10.11 -1.87
C VAL A 62 6.66 -11.61 -2.01
N ARG A 63 7.90 -12.05 -2.03
CA ARG A 63 8.20 -13.46 -2.21
C ARG A 63 7.81 -14.29 -0.99
N GLU A 64 8.13 -13.79 0.20
CA GLU A 64 7.89 -14.49 1.46
C GLU A 64 7.48 -13.50 2.54
N PRO A 65 6.69 -13.93 3.55
CA PRO A 65 6.34 -13.08 4.69
C PRO A 65 7.56 -12.50 5.41
N ALA A 66 8.65 -13.27 5.50
CA ALA A 66 9.89 -12.83 6.15
C ALA A 66 10.49 -11.59 5.47
N ASP A 67 10.36 -11.48 4.15
CA ASP A 67 10.84 -10.32 3.41
C ASP A 67 10.04 -9.06 3.75
N ALA A 68 8.74 -9.21 3.93
CA ALA A 68 7.88 -8.12 4.36
C ALA A 68 8.23 -7.65 5.77
N VAL A 69 8.47 -8.58 6.68
CA VAL A 69 8.90 -8.26 8.05
C VAL A 69 10.23 -7.51 8.04
N SER A 70 11.20 -7.99 7.28
CA SER A 70 12.52 -7.35 7.16
C SER A 70 12.41 -5.92 6.60
N PHE A 71 11.58 -5.74 5.60
CA PHE A 71 11.33 -4.42 5.02
C PHE A 71 10.76 -3.46 6.06
N CYS A 72 9.75 -3.90 6.80
CA CYS A 72 9.13 -3.08 7.84
C CYS A 72 10.09 -2.76 8.98
N GLU A 73 10.92 -3.72 9.40
CA GLU A 73 11.95 -3.48 10.40
C GLU A 73 12.97 -2.46 9.93
N THR A 74 13.43 -2.55 8.69
CA THR A 74 14.38 -1.62 8.09
C THR A 74 13.85 -0.18 8.09
N HIS A 75 12.57 -0.02 7.85
CA HIS A 75 11.91 1.30 7.78
C HIS A 75 11.23 1.71 9.10
N ALA A 76 11.44 0.96 10.17
CA ALA A 76 10.84 1.20 11.49
C ALA A 76 9.31 1.29 11.42
N ILE A 77 8.71 0.38 10.65
CA ILE A 77 7.26 0.30 10.45
C ILE A 77 6.71 -0.86 11.28
N PRO A 78 5.68 -0.66 12.13
CA PRO A 78 4.97 -1.77 12.76
C PRO A 78 4.38 -2.68 11.70
N VAL A 79 4.48 -4.00 11.90
CA VAL A 79 3.96 -4.98 10.95
C VAL A 79 3.02 -5.96 11.65
N TYR A 80 1.92 -6.25 11.00
CA TYR A 80 0.85 -7.10 11.52
C TYR A 80 0.45 -8.15 10.49
N ASP A 81 -0.13 -9.25 10.97
CA ASP A 81 -0.78 -10.24 10.11
C ASP A 81 -2.23 -9.81 9.88
N ALA A 82 -2.59 -9.58 8.62
CA ALA A 82 -3.92 -9.11 8.26
C ALA A 82 -5.04 -10.10 8.62
N GLN A 83 -4.76 -11.39 8.60
CA GLN A 83 -5.74 -12.41 8.99
C GLN A 83 -6.02 -12.39 10.49
N VAL A 84 -5.04 -12.04 11.30
CA VAL A 84 -5.16 -12.04 12.76
C VAL A 84 -5.81 -10.75 13.25
N ILE A 85 -5.30 -9.60 12.80
CA ILE A 85 -5.69 -8.30 13.33
C ILE A 85 -6.75 -7.59 12.49
N GLY A 86 -6.89 -7.96 11.22
CA GLY A 86 -7.77 -7.28 10.28
C GLY A 86 -7.17 -5.97 9.77
N TYR A 87 -7.98 -5.21 9.07
CA TYR A 87 -7.56 -3.94 8.46
C TYR A 87 -8.00 -2.76 9.34
N PRO A 88 -7.23 -1.67 9.36
CA PRO A 88 -7.60 -0.51 10.16
C PRO A 88 -8.84 0.20 9.58
N LYS A 89 -9.69 0.68 10.46
CA LYS A 89 -10.92 1.39 10.08
C LYS A 89 -10.64 2.62 9.19
N ARG A 90 -9.54 3.31 9.45
CA ARG A 90 -9.14 4.50 8.69
C ARG A 90 -8.97 4.22 7.20
N MET A 91 -8.60 3.00 6.83
CA MET A 91 -8.47 2.58 5.45
C MET A 91 -9.83 2.57 4.73
N LYS A 92 -10.87 2.04 5.40
CA LYS A 92 -12.25 2.06 4.88
C LYS A 92 -12.80 3.47 4.79
N ASP A 93 -12.53 4.29 5.80
CA ASP A 93 -12.97 5.67 5.83
C ASP A 93 -12.33 6.50 4.71
N PHE A 94 -11.04 6.27 4.45
CA PHE A 94 -10.33 6.89 3.34
C PHE A 94 -10.95 6.50 1.99
N GLU A 95 -11.23 5.22 1.77
CA GLU A 95 -11.85 4.74 0.54
C GLU A 95 -13.24 5.35 0.33
N LYS A 96 -14.03 5.47 1.38
CA LYS A 96 -15.35 6.10 1.31
C LYS A 96 -15.23 7.58 0.91
N ARG A 97 -14.29 8.31 1.50
CA ARG A 97 -14.06 9.72 1.15
C ARG A 97 -13.63 9.85 -0.31
N ARG A 98 -12.73 8.97 -0.75
CA ARG A 98 -12.23 8.98 -2.12
C ARG A 98 -13.34 8.69 -3.13
N ARG A 99 -14.18 7.70 -2.85
CA ARG A 99 -15.34 7.37 -3.70
C ARG A 99 -16.34 8.51 -3.75
N ARG A 100 -16.62 9.13 -2.63
CA ARG A 100 -17.54 10.28 -2.55
C ARG A 100 -17.01 11.45 -3.38
N GLY A 101 -15.73 11.78 -3.24
CA GLY A 101 -15.09 12.82 -4.03
C GLY A 101 -15.14 12.52 -5.54
N ALA A 102 -14.89 11.27 -5.93
CA ALA A 102 -14.98 10.85 -7.33
C ALA A 102 -16.40 10.97 -7.88
N MET A 103 -17.41 10.60 -7.08
CA MET A 103 -18.82 10.72 -7.46
C MET A 103 -19.24 12.18 -7.61
N ASP A 104 -18.82 13.05 -6.68
CA ASP A 104 -19.11 14.48 -6.74
C ASP A 104 -18.49 15.10 -7.99
N SER A 105 -17.24 14.74 -8.33
CA SER A 105 -16.60 15.20 -9.57
C SER A 105 -17.35 14.73 -10.81
N LEU A 106 -17.80 13.49 -10.82
CA LEU A 106 -18.56 12.93 -11.93
C LEU A 106 -19.90 13.67 -12.10
N ASP A 107 -20.59 13.94 -11.00
CA ASP A 107 -21.86 14.67 -11.03
C ASP A 107 -21.66 16.09 -11.58
N GLU A 108 -20.58 16.77 -11.20
CA GLU A 108 -20.23 18.09 -11.73
C GLU A 108 -19.95 18.02 -13.23
N ASP A 109 -19.21 17.03 -13.69
CA ASP A 109 -18.88 16.84 -15.09
C ASP A 109 -20.14 16.59 -15.93
N ILE A 110 -21.05 15.76 -15.42
CA ILE A 110 -22.33 15.47 -16.07
C ILE A 110 -23.18 16.73 -16.15
N ALA A 111 -23.28 17.50 -15.08
CA ALA A 111 -24.06 18.73 -15.04
C ALA A 111 -23.53 19.75 -16.06
N GLU A 112 -22.20 19.88 -16.17
CA GLU A 112 -21.57 20.77 -17.14
C GLU A 112 -21.84 20.34 -18.57
N LEU A 113 -21.77 19.02 -18.82
CA LEU A 113 -22.05 18.47 -20.16
C LEU A 113 -23.51 18.71 -20.56
N GLU A 114 -24.45 18.48 -19.64
CA GLU A 114 -25.87 18.74 -19.87
C GLU A 114 -26.13 20.21 -20.18
N LYS A 115 -25.43 21.11 -19.50
CA LYS A 115 -25.51 22.52 -19.72
C LYS A 115 -25.04 22.89 -21.13
N ARG A 116 -23.91 22.32 -21.57
CA ARG A 116 -23.40 22.57 -22.94
C ARG A 116 -24.37 22.08 -24.01
N LEU A 117 -24.97 20.91 -23.81
CA LEU A 117 -25.95 20.35 -24.73
C LEU A 117 -27.20 21.21 -24.80
N ALA A 118 -27.62 21.81 -23.69
CA ALA A 118 -28.78 22.70 -23.65
C ALA A 118 -28.53 24.04 -24.36
N GLU A 119 -27.28 24.47 -24.47
CA GLU A 119 -26.88 25.72 -25.13
C GLU A 119 -26.76 25.59 -26.65
N GLU A 120 -26.75 24.36 -27.15
CA GLU A 120 -26.77 24.09 -28.59
C GLU A 120 -28.24 24.11 -29.10
#